data_247afb86f1d8f593fe36cb12359188a8
#
_entry.id   247afb86f1d8f593fe36cb12359188a8
#
_cell.length_a   1.000
_cell.length_b   1.000
_cell.length_c   1.000
_cell.angle_alpha   90.00
_cell.angle_beta   90.00
_cell.angle_gamma   90.00
#
_symmetry.space_group_name_H-M   'P 1'
#
loop_
_entity.id
_entity.type
_entity.pdbx_description
1 polymer ?
#
loop_
_entity_poly.entity_id
_entity_poly.type
_entity_poly.pdbx_seq_one_letter_code
_entity_poly.pdbx_strand_id
1 'polypeptide(L)' 'MSNRINKKRLIFLAKVADDLVELGEELLLVRPDLKDNTKSVFVFIDSDTFNENLDAVFNRHGYKK' A
#
# COMPACT_ATOMS: atom_id res chain seq x y z
N MET A 1 11.70 23.92 2.16
CA MET A 1 11.55 23.27 2.45
C MET A 1 10.74 22.58 2.49
N SER A 2 10.63 22.10 2.32
CA SER A 2 9.76 21.49 2.23
C SER A 2 9.47 20.71 3.15
N ASN A 3 8.86 20.74 3.80
CA ASN A 3 8.59 19.98 4.67
C ASN A 3 7.68 19.07 4.32
N ARG A 4 7.73 18.50 3.25
CA ARG A 4 6.95 17.61 2.86
C ARG A 4 6.82 16.55 3.78
N ILE A 5 5.80 16.28 4.37
CA ILE A 5 5.63 15.20 5.19
C ILE A 5 5.29 14.06 4.41
N ASN A 6 6.02 13.02 4.45
CA ASN A 6 5.72 11.81 3.74
C ASN A 6 4.65 11.07 4.48
N LYS A 7 3.48 11.07 3.94
CA LYS A 7 2.38 10.33 4.54
C LYS A 7 2.53 8.87 4.25
N LYS A 8 2.00 8.06 5.12
CA LYS A 8 2.06 6.62 4.98
C LYS A 8 0.72 6.07 4.61
N ARG A 9 0.72 5.00 3.82
CA ARG A 9 -0.49 4.33 3.42
C ARG A 9 -0.43 2.88 3.90
N LEU A 10 -1.50 2.42 4.48
CA LEU A 10 -1.54 1.07 5.04
C LEU A 10 -2.35 0.17 4.13
N ILE A 11 -1.74 -0.94 3.73
CA ILE A 11 -2.40 -1.92 2.87
C ILE A 11 -2.48 -3.22 3.65
N PHE A 12 -3.67 -3.77 3.73
CA PHE A 12 -3.91 -4.97 4.54
C PHE A 12 -4.01 -6.25 3.72
N LEU A 13 -3.99 -6.14 2.39
CA LEU A 13 -4.09 -7.30 1.52
C LEU A 13 -2.75 -7.55 0.85
N ALA A 14 -2.19 -8.72 1.11
CA ALA A 14 -0.86 -9.04 0.57
C ALA A 14 -0.83 -8.98 -0.95
N LYS A 15 -1.88 -9.43 -1.62
CA LYS A 15 -1.90 -9.42 -3.08
C LYS A 15 -1.83 -8.00 -3.62
N VAL A 16 -2.51 -7.08 -2.97
CA VAL A 16 -2.49 -5.70 -3.39
C VAL A 16 -1.10 -5.11 -3.14
N ALA A 17 -0.51 -5.42 -1.99
CA ALA A 17 0.81 -4.91 -1.66
C ALA A 17 1.85 -5.40 -2.66
N ASP A 18 1.79 -6.67 -3.03
CA ASP A 18 2.74 -7.21 -3.99
C ASP A 18 2.65 -6.51 -5.34
N ASP A 19 1.43 -6.26 -5.79
CA ASP A 19 1.26 -5.58 -7.07
C ASP A 19 1.73 -4.14 -7.01
N LEU A 20 1.53 -3.47 -5.89
CA LEU A 20 2.00 -2.11 -5.74
C LEU A 20 3.52 -2.03 -5.79
N VAL A 21 4.20 -3.00 -5.19
CA VAL A 21 5.65 -3.04 -5.26
C VAL A 21 6.10 -3.23 -6.70
N GLU A 22 5.41 -4.10 -7.44
CA GLU A 22 5.74 -4.31 -8.84
C GLU A 22 5.56 -3.06 -9.67
N LEU A 23 4.61 -2.22 -9.31
CA LEU A 23 4.36 -0.99 -10.02
C LEU A 23 5.29 0.15 -9.61
N GLY A 24 6.18 -0.12 -8.67
CA GLY A 24 7.19 0.86 -8.28
C GLY A 24 6.87 1.66 -7.04
N GLU A 25 5.80 1.32 -6.32
CA GLU A 25 5.51 2.01 -5.07
C GLU A 25 6.48 1.55 -3.98
N GLU A 26 6.82 2.45 -3.10
CA GLU A 26 7.84 2.15 -2.11
C GLU A 26 7.24 1.57 -0.85
N LEU A 27 7.64 0.35 -0.52
CA LEU A 27 7.23 -0.31 0.71
C LEU A 27 8.23 0.02 1.79
N LEU A 28 7.76 0.65 2.86
CA LEU A 28 8.64 1.05 3.95
C LEU A 28 8.90 -0.08 4.92
N LEU A 29 7.85 -0.77 5.31
CA LEU A 29 8.01 -1.87 6.25
C LEU A 29 6.74 -2.71 6.27
N VAL A 30 6.86 -3.89 6.86
CA VAL A 30 5.73 -4.79 7.07
C VAL A 30 5.68 -5.07 8.56
N ARG A 31 4.52 -5.02 9.14
CA ARG A 31 4.37 -5.28 10.57
C ARG A 31 3.12 -6.11 10.82
N PRO A 32 3.01 -6.75 11.98
CA PRO A 32 1.83 -7.54 12.27
C PRO A 32 0.62 -6.65 12.47
N ASP A 33 -0.55 -7.17 12.11
CA ASP A 33 -1.78 -6.49 12.39
C ASP A 33 -2.05 -6.61 13.88
N LEU A 34 -2.35 -5.50 14.53
CA LEU A 34 -2.57 -5.53 15.98
C LEU A 34 -3.81 -6.30 16.38
N LYS A 35 -4.80 -6.34 15.49
CA LYS A 35 -6.03 -7.05 15.82
C LYS A 35 -5.97 -8.51 15.46
N ASP A 36 -5.19 -8.86 14.46
CA ASP A 36 -5.13 -10.24 14.01
C ASP A 36 -3.68 -10.49 13.63
N ASN A 37 -2.92 -11.03 14.57
CA ASN A 37 -1.49 -11.17 14.33
C ASN A 37 -1.14 -12.28 13.36
N THR A 38 -2.12 -12.95 12.79
CA THR A 38 -1.85 -13.87 11.70
C THR A 38 -1.77 -13.13 10.37
N LYS A 39 -2.07 -11.83 10.36
CA LYS A 39 -2.02 -11.01 9.15
C LYS A 39 -0.97 -9.94 9.29
N SER A 40 -0.60 -9.36 8.16
CA SER A 40 0.40 -8.31 8.13
C SER A 40 -0.17 -7.04 7.58
N VAL A 41 0.39 -5.92 8.00
CA VAL A 41 0.07 -4.62 7.46
C VAL A 41 1.28 -4.14 6.70
N PHE A 42 1.06 -3.72 5.45
CA PHE A 42 2.13 -3.28 4.58
C PHE A 42 2.09 -1.76 4.53
N VAL A 43 3.17 -1.12 4.94
CA VAL A 43 3.20 0.34 5.06
C VAL A 43 3.97 0.91 3.88
N PHE A 44 3.29 1.72 3.08
CA PHE A 44 3.87 2.31 1.88
C PHE A 44 3.97 3.82 2.04
N ILE A 45 4.85 4.43 1.26
CA ILE A 45 4.87 5.88 1.15
C ILE A 45 3.70 6.32 0.27
N ASP A 46 3.04 7.39 0.66
CA ASP A 46 1.94 7.96 -0.12
C ASP A 46 2.54 8.83 -1.21
N SER A 47 2.89 8.23 -2.32
CA SER A 47 3.49 8.94 -3.43
C SER A 47 2.42 9.57 -4.31
N ASP A 48 2.86 10.41 -5.24
CA ASP A 48 1.93 11.06 -6.17
C ASP A 48 1.19 10.04 -7.03
N THR A 49 1.79 8.90 -7.30
CA THR A 49 1.18 7.89 -8.14
C THR A 49 0.50 6.80 -7.35
N PHE A 50 0.53 6.86 -6.02
CA PHE A 50 0.04 5.75 -5.20
C PHE A 50 -1.44 5.47 -5.45
N ASN A 51 -2.27 6.50 -5.48
CA ASN A 51 -3.70 6.30 -5.68
C ASN A 51 -4.01 5.74 -7.06
N GLU A 52 -3.30 6.21 -8.08
CA GLU A 52 -3.50 5.68 -9.41
C GLU A 52 -3.12 4.22 -9.49
N ASN A 53 -2.00 3.86 -8.90
CA ASN A 53 -1.57 2.48 -8.91
C ASN A 53 -2.48 1.61 -8.06
N LEU A 54 -2.97 2.13 -6.95
CA LEU A 54 -3.88 1.40 -6.10
C LEU A 54 -5.19 1.09 -6.85
N ASP A 55 -5.71 2.08 -7.58
CA ASP A 55 -6.91 1.87 -8.36
C ASP A 55 -6.68 0.83 -9.45
N ALA A 56 -5.52 0.87 -10.10
CA ALA A 56 -5.21 -0.11 -11.14
C ALA A 56 -5.14 -1.52 -10.56
N VAL A 57 -4.58 -1.66 -9.36
CA VAL A 57 -4.50 -2.96 -8.71
C VAL A 57 -5.89 -3.45 -8.33
N PHE A 58 -6.72 -2.59 -7.79
CA PHE A 58 -8.07 -2.98 -7.43
C PHE A 58 -8.86 -3.41 -8.65
N ASN A 59 -8.72 -2.70 -9.76
CA ASN A 59 -9.39 -3.10 -10.99
C ASN A 59 -8.87 -4.43 -11.51
N ARG A 60 -7.57 -4.66 -11.39
CA ARG A 60 -6.98 -5.90 -11.86
C ARG A 60 -7.54 -7.10 -11.10
N HIS A 61 -7.77 -6.94 -9.81
CA HIS A 61 -8.26 -8.04 -9.00
C HIS A 61 -9.78 -8.06 -8.90
N GLY A 62 -10.46 -7.12 -9.53
CA GLY A 62 -11.91 -7.11 -9.49
C GLY A 62 -12.52 -6.57 -8.23
N TYR A 63 -11.75 -5.89 -7.40
CA TYR A 63 -12.30 -5.30 -6.19
C TYR A 63 -13.12 -4.07 -6.56
N LYS A 64 -14.21 -3.87 -5.85
CA LYS A 64 -15.00 -2.70 -6.08
C LYS A 64 -14.92 -1.79 -4.92
N LYS A 65 -15.01 -0.54 -5.19
CA LYS A 65 -14.94 0.44 -4.13
C LYS A 65 -16.23 0.62 -3.44
#